data_2fd8c15278086047c0d05dd4c0500774
#
_entry.id   2fd8c15278086047c0d05dd4c0500774
#
_cell.length_a   1.000
_cell.length_b   1.000
_cell.length_c   1.000
_cell.angle_alpha   90.00
_cell.angle_beta   90.00
_cell.angle_gamma   90.00
#
_symmetry.space_group_name_H-M   'P 1'
#
loop_
_entity.id
_entity.type
_entity.pdbx_description
1 polymer ?
#
loop_
_entity_poly.entity_id
_entity_poly.type
_entity_poly.pdbx_seq_one_letter_code
_entity_poly.pdbx_strand_id
1 'polypeptide(L)'
;MKKQHFFQSIFVLTLSLFFFGCQSNTSVSTLRLGHSLDTQHPVHKAMVIFGQELEKQSQGKLKVNIYPSGQLGGERECLELLQIGSLDITKVSAAVLENFIPEYKVFSVPYMFRDKAHTFSVFDSEIGESLLLKGEKFRLRGLTFYDAGSRSFYMKEAP
;
A
#
# COMPACT_ATOMS: atom_id res chain seq x y z
N MET A 1 20.43 13.28 64.59
CA MET A 1 21.03 13.52 63.26
C MET A 1 21.10 12.25 62.40
N LYS A 2 21.54 11.09 62.85
CA LYS A 2 21.65 9.85 62.01
C LYS A 2 20.32 9.34 61.36
N LYS A 3 19.16 9.47 62.04
CA LYS A 3 17.86 9.04 61.50
C LYS A 3 17.37 9.88 60.31
N GLN A 4 17.70 11.16 60.25
CA GLN A 4 17.25 12.07 59.20
C GLN A 4 17.98 11.81 57.89
N HIS A 5 19.25 11.49 57.91
CA HIS A 5 20.01 11.11 56.73
C HIS A 5 19.60 9.72 56.18
N PHE A 6 19.17 8.79 57.02
CA PHE A 6 18.67 7.53 56.59
C PHE A 6 17.35 7.64 55.79
N PHE A 7 16.41 8.49 56.24
CA PHE A 7 15.16 8.75 55.51
C PHE A 7 15.40 9.50 54.20
N GLN A 8 16.33 10.43 54.15
CA GLN A 8 16.71 11.13 52.92
C GLN A 8 17.35 10.17 51.91
N SER A 9 18.19 9.23 52.29
CA SER A 9 18.81 8.25 51.40
C SER A 9 17.79 7.29 50.80
N ILE A 10 16.78 6.87 51.57
CA ILE A 10 15.70 5.98 51.08
C ILE A 10 14.83 6.77 50.07
N PHE A 11 14.53 8.04 50.32
CA PHE A 11 13.72 8.87 49.44
C PHE A 11 14.41 9.10 48.08
N VAL A 12 15.72 9.34 48.08
CA VAL A 12 16.52 9.51 46.83
C VAL A 12 16.61 8.19 46.06
N LEU A 13 16.74 7.05 46.74
CA LEU A 13 16.81 5.72 46.14
C LEU A 13 15.47 5.34 45.51
N THR A 14 14.34 5.65 46.13
CA THR A 14 13.01 5.38 45.55
C THR A 14 12.71 6.28 44.36
N LEU A 15 13.14 7.55 44.38
CA LEU A 15 12.94 8.50 43.28
C LEU A 15 13.75 8.09 42.03
N SER A 16 14.93 7.47 42.19
CA SER A 16 15.74 7.00 41.03
C SER A 16 15.16 5.79 40.31
N LEU A 17 14.31 4.98 40.96
CA LEU A 17 13.64 3.83 40.36
C LEU A 17 12.49 4.21 39.40
N PHE A 18 11.95 5.42 39.52
CA PHE A 18 10.87 5.91 38.64
C PHE A 18 11.35 6.37 37.25
N PHE A 19 12.65 6.59 37.04
CA PHE A 19 13.19 7.05 35.76
C PHE A 19 13.52 5.94 34.75
N PHE A 20 13.43 4.66 35.12
CA PHE A 20 13.74 3.54 34.24
C PHE A 20 12.54 3.00 33.43
N GLY A 21 11.36 3.62 33.51
CA GLY A 21 10.10 3.09 32.99
C GLY A 21 9.69 3.52 31.58
N CYS A 22 10.47 4.31 30.85
CA CYS A 22 10.12 4.68 29.48
C CYS A 22 10.86 3.81 28.45
N GLN A 23 10.53 2.52 28.41
CA GLN A 23 10.82 1.71 27.25
C GLN A 23 9.81 2.10 26.16
N SER A 24 10.27 2.85 25.15
CA SER A 24 9.48 3.13 23.96
C SER A 24 9.20 1.80 23.25
N ASN A 25 8.03 1.23 23.53
CA ASN A 25 7.50 0.11 22.77
C ASN A 25 7.30 0.63 21.35
N THR A 26 8.23 0.37 20.46
CA THR A 26 8.10 0.64 19.04
C THR A 26 7.03 -0.31 18.50
N SER A 27 5.78 0.12 18.55
CA SER A 27 4.66 -0.67 18.03
C SER A 27 4.87 -0.86 16.53
N VAL A 28 5.01 -2.11 16.11
CA VAL A 28 5.05 -2.47 14.69
C VAL A 28 3.65 -2.25 14.13
N SER A 29 3.51 -1.40 13.12
CA SER A 29 2.27 -1.22 12.39
C SER A 29 2.22 -2.20 11.21
N THR A 30 1.13 -2.96 11.10
CA THR A 30 0.95 -3.95 10.03
C THR A 30 -0.06 -3.44 9.01
N LEU A 31 0.38 -3.28 7.76
CA LEU A 31 -0.45 -2.90 6.63
C LEU A 31 -1.01 -4.17 5.96
N ARG A 32 -2.30 -4.18 5.66
CA ARG A 32 -2.98 -5.27 4.95
C ARG A 32 -3.03 -4.94 3.47
N LEU A 33 -2.50 -5.82 2.62
CA LEU A 33 -2.48 -5.69 1.17
C LEU A 33 -3.28 -6.83 0.55
N GLY A 34 -4.41 -6.52 -0.13
CA GLY A 34 -5.25 -7.50 -0.81
C GLY A 34 -5.14 -7.42 -2.33
N HIS A 35 -5.18 -8.55 -3.03
CA HIS A 35 -5.27 -8.60 -4.49
C HIS A 35 -5.82 -9.94 -4.99
N SER A 36 -6.33 -9.97 -6.23
CA SER A 36 -6.95 -11.15 -6.85
C SER A 36 -5.99 -12.05 -7.63
N LEU A 37 -4.73 -11.65 -7.79
CA LEU A 37 -3.72 -12.41 -8.56
C LEU A 37 -3.21 -13.62 -7.76
N ASP A 38 -2.83 -14.69 -8.47
CA ASP A 38 -2.17 -15.83 -7.83
C ASP A 38 -0.72 -15.51 -7.38
N THR A 39 -0.15 -16.38 -6.55
CA THR A 39 1.18 -16.18 -5.96
C THR A 39 2.33 -16.33 -6.92
N GLN A 40 2.12 -16.91 -8.11
CA GLN A 40 3.16 -17.03 -9.14
C GLN A 40 3.21 -15.81 -10.06
N HIS A 41 2.17 -14.98 -10.02
CA HIS A 41 2.07 -13.79 -10.87
C HIS A 41 3.21 -12.79 -10.57
N PRO A 42 3.86 -12.22 -11.61
CA PRO A 42 4.98 -11.27 -11.40
C PRO A 42 4.62 -10.08 -10.51
N VAL A 43 3.39 -9.58 -10.61
CA VAL A 43 2.93 -8.46 -9.77
C VAL A 43 2.83 -8.86 -8.29
N HIS A 44 2.41 -10.11 -7.97
CA HIS A 44 2.45 -10.59 -6.59
C HIS A 44 3.90 -10.61 -6.05
N LYS A 45 4.85 -11.11 -6.85
CA LYS A 45 6.26 -11.14 -6.47
C LYS A 45 6.81 -9.72 -6.23
N ALA A 46 6.41 -8.77 -7.06
CA ALA A 46 6.77 -7.35 -6.85
C ALA A 46 6.18 -6.78 -5.55
N MET A 47 4.97 -7.16 -5.17
CA MET A 47 4.37 -6.75 -3.89
C MET A 47 5.07 -7.37 -2.68
N VAL A 48 5.58 -8.60 -2.80
CA VAL A 48 6.42 -9.21 -1.76
C VAL A 48 7.70 -8.41 -1.57
N ILE A 49 8.38 -8.05 -2.67
CA ILE A 49 9.58 -7.20 -2.63
C ILE A 49 9.26 -5.83 -2.03
N PHE A 50 8.16 -5.21 -2.43
CA PHE A 50 7.68 -3.96 -1.83
C PHE A 50 7.53 -4.06 -0.31
N GLY A 51 6.88 -5.13 0.19
CA GLY A 51 6.70 -5.35 1.63
C GLY A 51 8.03 -5.50 2.37
N GLN A 52 8.99 -6.24 1.79
CA GLN A 52 10.33 -6.43 2.34
C GLN A 52 11.12 -5.10 2.40
N GLU A 53 11.08 -4.31 1.32
CA GLU A 53 11.75 -3.02 1.28
C GLU A 53 11.10 -2.01 2.25
N LEU A 54 9.77 -2.02 2.40
CA LEU A 54 9.08 -1.18 3.36
C LEU A 54 9.48 -1.53 4.80
N GLU A 55 9.54 -2.81 5.15
CA GLU A 55 9.99 -3.26 6.47
C GLU A 55 11.42 -2.82 6.74
N LYS A 56 12.32 -3.02 5.77
CA LYS A 56 13.72 -2.63 5.85
C LYS A 56 13.88 -1.10 6.01
N GLN A 57 13.24 -0.30 5.15
CA GLN A 57 13.35 1.17 5.18
C GLN A 57 12.71 1.78 6.42
N SER A 58 11.64 1.17 6.94
CA SER A 58 11.00 1.60 8.19
C SER A 58 11.73 1.11 9.45
N GLN A 59 12.86 0.41 9.31
CA GLN A 59 13.58 -0.20 10.43
C GLN A 59 12.69 -1.14 11.25
N GLY A 60 11.83 -1.92 10.57
CA GLY A 60 10.91 -2.89 11.18
C GLY A 60 9.66 -2.26 11.78
N LYS A 61 9.43 -0.95 11.64
CA LYS A 61 8.22 -0.28 12.18
C LYS A 61 6.97 -0.55 11.36
N LEU A 62 7.12 -0.85 10.06
CA LEU A 62 6.03 -1.21 9.16
C LEU A 62 6.23 -2.63 8.62
N LYS A 63 5.15 -3.41 8.59
CA LYS A 63 5.09 -4.72 7.94
C LYS A 63 3.93 -4.77 6.97
N VAL A 64 4.01 -5.62 5.95
CA VAL A 64 2.92 -5.83 5.00
C VAL A 64 2.47 -7.29 5.07
N ASN A 65 1.20 -7.50 5.40
CA ASN A 65 0.54 -8.80 5.27
C ASN A 65 -0.20 -8.84 3.94
N ILE A 66 0.19 -9.77 3.07
CA ILE A 66 -0.38 -9.91 1.72
C ILE A 66 -1.46 -11.00 1.74
N TYR A 67 -2.63 -10.68 1.18
CA TYR A 67 -3.78 -11.57 0.99
C TYR A 67 -3.99 -11.75 -0.53
N PRO A 68 -3.34 -12.76 -1.15
CA PRO A 68 -3.41 -13.01 -2.59
C PRO A 68 -4.67 -13.78 -2.99
N SER A 69 -4.80 -14.03 -4.30
CA SER A 69 -5.79 -14.96 -4.87
C SER A 69 -7.25 -14.68 -4.48
N GLY A 70 -7.58 -13.41 -4.27
CA GLY A 70 -8.95 -13.00 -3.95
C GLY A 70 -9.42 -13.39 -2.54
N GLN A 71 -8.51 -13.64 -1.59
CA GLN A 71 -8.89 -14.00 -0.19
C GLN A 71 -9.79 -12.95 0.48
N LEU A 72 -9.67 -11.68 0.08
CA LEU A 72 -10.49 -10.58 0.58
C LEU A 72 -11.57 -10.12 -0.43
N GLY A 73 -11.88 -10.94 -1.42
CA GLY A 73 -12.78 -10.61 -2.53
C GLY A 73 -12.02 -10.18 -3.80
N GLY A 74 -12.78 -9.73 -4.80
CA GLY A 74 -12.25 -9.21 -6.05
C GLY A 74 -11.70 -7.80 -5.93
N GLU A 75 -11.34 -7.20 -7.07
CA GLU A 75 -10.74 -5.86 -7.09
C GLU A 75 -11.71 -4.78 -6.59
N ARG A 76 -13.02 -4.93 -6.87
CA ARG A 76 -14.04 -3.98 -6.43
C ARG A 76 -14.22 -4.03 -4.91
N GLU A 77 -14.37 -5.23 -4.35
CA GLU A 77 -14.51 -5.43 -2.91
C GLU A 77 -13.28 -4.90 -2.16
N CYS A 78 -12.07 -5.12 -2.69
CA CYS A 78 -10.84 -4.55 -2.13
C CYS A 78 -10.84 -3.02 -2.12
N LEU A 79 -11.36 -2.35 -3.17
CA LEU A 79 -11.52 -0.89 -3.16
C LEU A 79 -12.51 -0.42 -2.10
N GLU A 80 -13.63 -1.11 -1.95
CA GLU A 80 -14.63 -0.80 -0.93
C GLU A 80 -14.05 -0.98 0.50
N LEU A 81 -13.24 -2.05 0.71
CA LEU A 81 -12.53 -2.26 1.98
C LEU A 81 -11.50 -1.15 2.27
N LEU A 82 -10.81 -0.63 1.25
CA LEU A 82 -9.93 0.54 1.38
C LEU A 82 -10.70 1.77 1.84
N GLN A 83 -11.84 2.07 1.20
CA GLN A 83 -12.63 3.26 1.49
C GLN A 83 -13.16 3.29 2.93
N ILE A 84 -13.45 2.12 3.51
CA ILE A 84 -13.88 2.00 4.91
C ILE A 84 -12.73 1.78 5.91
N GLY A 85 -11.47 1.71 5.43
CA GLY A 85 -10.29 1.52 6.27
C GLY A 85 -10.07 0.08 6.78
N SER A 86 -10.77 -0.91 6.21
CA SER A 86 -10.59 -2.32 6.55
C SER A 86 -9.44 -2.98 5.77
N LEU A 87 -8.92 -2.33 4.74
CA LEU A 87 -7.74 -2.69 3.97
C LEU A 87 -6.86 -1.44 3.84
N ASP A 88 -5.55 -1.62 3.73
CA ASP A 88 -4.61 -0.50 3.68
C ASP A 88 -4.04 -0.30 2.27
N ILE A 89 -3.85 -1.39 1.51
CA ILE A 89 -3.28 -1.37 0.16
C ILE A 89 -4.01 -2.39 -0.72
N THR A 90 -4.24 -2.06 -1.98
CA THR A 90 -4.68 -3.02 -3.00
C THR A 90 -4.04 -2.75 -4.36
N LYS A 91 -3.99 -3.78 -5.19
CA LYS A 91 -3.76 -3.69 -6.64
C LYS A 91 -5.11 -3.79 -7.34
N VAL A 92 -5.38 -2.87 -8.22
CA VAL A 92 -6.63 -2.83 -8.99
C VAL A 92 -6.37 -2.45 -10.45
N SER A 93 -7.17 -2.99 -11.37
CA SER A 93 -7.12 -2.62 -12.78
C SER A 93 -7.74 -1.24 -13.02
N ALA A 94 -7.23 -0.51 -14.03
CA ALA A 94 -7.81 0.77 -14.44
C ALA A 94 -9.29 0.63 -14.83
N ALA A 95 -9.68 -0.49 -15.44
CA ALA A 95 -11.06 -0.77 -15.82
C ALA A 95 -12.04 -0.87 -14.63
N VAL A 96 -11.57 -1.29 -13.47
CA VAL A 96 -12.39 -1.26 -12.24
C VAL A 96 -12.38 0.14 -11.64
N LEU A 97 -11.23 0.83 -11.64
CA LEU A 97 -11.10 2.19 -11.13
C LEU A 97 -11.96 3.20 -11.86
N GLU A 98 -12.21 3.05 -13.16
CA GLU A 98 -13.04 4.00 -13.94
C GLU A 98 -14.48 4.13 -13.43
N ASN A 99 -14.97 3.14 -12.68
CA ASN A 99 -16.29 3.20 -12.03
C ASN A 99 -16.30 4.08 -10.76
N PHE A 100 -15.11 4.31 -10.17
CA PHE A 100 -14.92 5.16 -8.99
C PHE A 100 -14.36 6.52 -9.37
N ILE A 101 -13.42 6.53 -10.32
CA ILE A 101 -12.66 7.70 -10.77
C ILE A 101 -12.79 7.79 -12.29
N PRO A 102 -13.73 8.60 -12.81
CA PRO A 102 -14.04 8.65 -14.26
C PRO A 102 -12.84 8.99 -15.16
N GLU A 103 -11.86 9.69 -14.64
CA GLU A 103 -10.64 10.06 -15.36
C GLU A 103 -9.83 8.84 -15.82
N TYR A 104 -9.94 7.71 -15.12
CA TYR A 104 -9.28 6.44 -15.51
C TYR A 104 -9.85 5.82 -16.79
N LYS A 105 -10.99 6.31 -17.32
CA LYS A 105 -11.52 5.88 -18.64
C LYS A 105 -10.53 6.12 -19.76
N VAL A 106 -9.60 7.05 -19.63
CA VAL A 106 -8.54 7.29 -20.61
C VAL A 106 -7.75 6.03 -20.94
N PHE A 107 -7.57 5.13 -19.96
CA PHE A 107 -6.84 3.86 -20.16
C PHE A 107 -7.65 2.79 -20.90
N SER A 108 -8.96 2.97 -21.04
CA SER A 108 -9.85 2.10 -21.80
C SER A 108 -9.98 2.51 -23.28
N VAL A 109 -9.40 3.66 -23.67
CA VAL A 109 -9.43 4.13 -25.05
C VAL A 109 -8.43 3.33 -25.89
N PRO A 110 -8.86 2.65 -26.96
CA PRO A 110 -7.96 1.89 -27.83
C PRO A 110 -6.90 2.80 -28.45
N TYR A 111 -5.69 2.27 -28.63
CA TYR A 111 -4.56 2.94 -29.30
C TYR A 111 -4.15 4.28 -28.69
N MET A 112 -4.54 4.58 -27.44
CA MET A 112 -4.15 5.80 -26.73
C MET A 112 -2.62 5.92 -26.61
N PHE A 113 -1.96 4.82 -26.33
CA PHE A 113 -0.50 4.76 -26.22
C PHE A 113 0.11 4.13 -27.48
N ARG A 114 1.15 4.76 -28.01
CA ARG A 114 1.86 4.30 -29.23
C ARG A 114 2.63 3.00 -29.00
N ASP A 115 3.28 2.91 -27.84
CA ASP A 115 4.15 1.82 -27.43
C ASP A 115 4.32 1.83 -25.91
N LYS A 116 5.05 0.84 -25.40
CA LYS A 116 5.33 0.70 -23.96
C LYS A 116 6.16 1.86 -23.40
N ALA A 117 7.13 2.37 -24.16
CA ALA A 117 7.97 3.49 -23.72
C ALA A 117 7.12 4.77 -23.55
N HIS A 118 6.22 5.03 -24.50
CA HIS A 118 5.25 6.13 -24.39
C HIS A 118 4.32 5.96 -23.19
N THR A 119 3.84 4.74 -22.92
CA THR A 119 3.01 4.47 -21.74
C THR A 119 3.73 4.86 -20.45
N PHE A 120 4.97 4.39 -20.25
CA PHE A 120 5.72 4.72 -19.05
C PHE A 120 6.10 6.20 -18.99
N SER A 121 6.43 6.83 -20.11
CA SER A 121 6.71 8.27 -20.11
C SER A 121 5.51 9.12 -19.66
N VAL A 122 4.27 8.66 -19.95
CA VAL A 122 3.06 9.32 -19.46
C VAL A 122 2.84 9.01 -17.97
N PHE A 123 3.05 7.77 -17.54
CA PHE A 123 2.90 7.39 -16.13
C PHE A 123 3.88 8.12 -15.20
N ASP A 124 5.11 8.34 -15.67
CA ASP A 124 6.17 9.03 -14.93
C ASP A 124 6.13 10.56 -15.06
N SER A 125 5.13 11.10 -15.80
CA SER A 125 4.91 12.53 -15.97
C SER A 125 3.96 13.13 -14.95
N GLU A 126 3.84 14.46 -14.94
CA GLU A 126 2.84 15.20 -14.15
C GLU A 126 1.39 14.73 -14.43
N ILE A 127 1.11 14.24 -15.64
CA ILE A 127 -0.20 13.67 -16.01
C ILE A 127 -0.43 12.38 -15.18
N GLY A 128 0.53 11.48 -15.15
CA GLY A 128 0.43 10.25 -14.38
C GLY A 128 0.30 10.54 -12.88
N GLU A 129 1.12 11.42 -12.34
CA GLU A 129 1.06 11.85 -10.95
C GLU A 129 -0.32 12.46 -10.61
N SER A 130 -0.82 13.36 -11.47
CA SER A 130 -2.16 13.95 -11.33
C SER A 130 -3.26 12.87 -11.29
N LEU A 131 -3.17 11.83 -12.12
CA LEU A 131 -4.14 10.72 -12.11
C LEU A 131 -4.10 9.92 -10.82
N LEU A 132 -2.91 9.65 -10.26
CA LEU A 132 -2.78 8.94 -8.98
C LEU A 132 -3.50 9.66 -7.83
N LEU A 133 -3.60 10.98 -7.89
CA LEU A 133 -4.24 11.81 -6.86
C LEU A 133 -5.76 11.99 -7.07
N LYS A 134 -6.31 11.68 -8.26
CA LYS A 134 -7.76 11.87 -8.55
C LYS A 134 -8.70 11.09 -7.65
N GLY A 135 -8.21 10.02 -7.02
CA GLY A 135 -8.97 9.19 -6.10
C GLY A 135 -9.17 9.76 -4.70
N GLU A 136 -8.48 10.84 -4.31
CA GLU A 136 -8.48 11.32 -2.92
C GLU A 136 -9.86 11.69 -2.39
N LYS A 137 -10.72 12.28 -3.22
CA LYS A 137 -12.12 12.57 -2.88
C LYS A 137 -12.96 11.30 -2.57
N PHE A 138 -12.49 10.14 -3.00
CA PHE A 138 -13.08 8.83 -2.73
C PHE A 138 -12.30 8.03 -1.67
N ARG A 139 -11.38 8.68 -0.93
CA ARG A 139 -10.47 8.05 0.04
C ARG A 139 -9.53 7.01 -0.58
N LEU A 140 -9.19 7.20 -1.84
CA LEU A 140 -8.27 6.35 -2.59
C LEU A 140 -7.09 7.20 -3.06
N ARG A 141 -5.88 6.73 -2.83
CA ARG A 141 -4.67 7.37 -3.34
C ARG A 141 -3.86 6.36 -4.14
N GLY A 142 -3.60 6.67 -5.41
CA GLY A 142 -2.67 5.90 -6.22
C GLY A 142 -1.24 6.07 -5.72
N LEU A 143 -0.49 4.98 -5.70
CA LEU A 143 0.92 4.98 -5.32
C LEU A 143 1.82 4.87 -6.55
N THR A 144 1.43 4.01 -7.50
CA THR A 144 2.17 3.79 -8.75
C THR A 144 1.30 3.05 -9.77
N PHE A 145 1.79 2.97 -10.99
CA PHE A 145 1.20 2.16 -12.06
C PHE A 145 1.99 0.87 -12.27
N TYR A 146 1.28 -0.22 -12.56
CA TYR A 146 1.86 -1.47 -13.05
C TYR A 146 1.49 -1.68 -14.51
N ASP A 147 2.43 -2.18 -15.31
CA ASP A 147 2.14 -2.67 -16.65
C ASP A 147 1.43 -4.04 -16.55
N ALA A 148 0.20 -4.10 -17.01
CA ALA A 148 -0.58 -5.33 -17.09
C ALA A 148 -0.50 -6.01 -18.47
N GLY A 149 0.39 -5.53 -19.35
CA GLY A 149 0.50 -5.96 -20.74
C GLY A 149 -0.58 -5.38 -21.64
N SER A 150 -0.67 -5.90 -22.86
CA SER A 150 -1.65 -5.50 -23.87
C SER A 150 -2.79 -6.51 -23.96
N ARG A 151 -3.94 -6.04 -24.42
CA ARG A 151 -5.09 -6.90 -24.75
C ARG A 151 -5.13 -7.10 -26.27
N SER A 152 -5.39 -8.34 -26.68
CA SER A 152 -5.57 -8.72 -28.09
C SER A 152 -6.95 -9.27 -28.31
N PHE A 153 -7.48 -9.08 -29.51
CA PHE A 153 -8.70 -9.73 -29.95
C PHE A 153 -8.36 -11.14 -30.45
N TYR A 154 -9.11 -12.11 -29.99
CA TYR A 154 -9.02 -13.47 -30.46
C TYR A 154 -10.30 -13.81 -31.23
N MET A 155 -10.17 -14.23 -32.48
CA MET A 155 -11.28 -14.62 -33.33
C MET A 155 -11.14 -16.08 -33.71
N LYS A 156 -12.27 -16.74 -33.93
CA LYS A 156 -12.28 -18.15 -34.36
C LYS A 156 -11.82 -18.30 -35.80
N GLU A 157 -12.08 -17.30 -36.64
CA GLU A 157 -11.67 -17.22 -38.04
C GLU A 157 -11.05 -15.84 -38.30
N ALA A 158 -10.07 -15.76 -39.21
CA ALA A 158 -9.50 -14.49 -39.62
C ALA A 158 -10.55 -13.65 -40.38
N PRO A 159 -10.53 -12.32 -40.24
CA PRO A 159 -11.41 -11.41 -40.96
C PRO A 159 -11.13 -11.44 -42.46
#